data_b0bd6191519bce7fb6916f117638ee4e
#
_entry.id   b0bd6191519bce7fb6916f117638ee4e
#
_cell.length_a   1.000
_cell.length_b   1.000
_cell.length_c   1.000
_cell.angle_alpha   90.00
_cell.angle_beta   90.00
_cell.angle_gamma   90.00
#
_symmetry.space_group_name_H-M   'P 1'
#
loop_
_entity.id
_entity.type
_entity.pdbx_description
1 polymer ?
#
loop_
_entity_poly.entity_id
_entity_poly.type
_entity_poly.pdbx_seq_one_letter_code
_entity_poly.pdbx_strand_id
1 'polypeptide(L)'
;NLPHPETAYAEWLRVLAPKGILLNYDAEYAKDHHRQKLPAINAHADVSAELLNECHNIYHMLEISLFERPRWDLEILKALGSCSCSVDQSVGDRIYAEQDIFYIPVPMFCIKAVKN
;
A
#
# COMPACT_ATOMS: atom_id res chain seq x y z
N ASN A 1 7.19 -4.23 -2.17
CA ASN A 1 6.70 -5.61 -2.33
C ASN A 1 7.27 -6.48 -1.22
N LEU A 2 6.43 -6.92 -0.29
CA LEU A 2 6.82 -7.76 0.84
C LEU A 2 6.27 -9.17 0.64
N PRO A 3 7.11 -10.22 0.64
CA PRO A 3 6.64 -11.59 0.47
C PRO A 3 5.83 -12.09 1.67
N HIS A 4 6.07 -11.55 2.87
CA HIS A 4 5.40 -11.92 4.12
C HIS A 4 4.95 -10.66 4.87
N PRO A 5 3.87 -10.01 4.45
CA PRO A 5 3.47 -8.72 5.01
C PRO A 5 2.98 -8.79 6.47
N GLU A 6 2.41 -9.92 6.92
CA GLU A 6 2.05 -10.14 8.33
C GLU A 6 3.28 -10.16 9.24
N THR A 7 4.36 -10.81 8.78
CA THR A 7 5.64 -10.82 9.51
C THR A 7 6.23 -9.41 9.58
N ALA A 8 6.10 -8.63 8.50
CA ALA A 8 6.56 -7.25 8.50
C ALA A 8 5.82 -6.39 9.54
N TYR A 9 4.50 -6.50 9.65
CA TYR A 9 3.74 -5.78 10.67
C TYR A 9 4.18 -6.17 12.10
N ALA A 10 4.39 -7.45 12.35
CA ALA A 10 4.87 -7.92 13.65
C ALA A 10 6.25 -7.31 13.98
N GLU A 11 7.19 -7.33 13.04
CA GLU A 11 8.52 -6.78 13.23
C GLU A 11 8.53 -5.25 13.38
N TRP A 12 7.75 -4.54 12.59
CA TRP A 12 7.62 -3.09 12.74
C TRP A 12 7.09 -2.71 14.12
N LEU A 13 6.06 -3.39 14.60
CA LEU A 13 5.56 -3.17 15.96
C LEU A 13 6.58 -3.58 17.02
N ARG A 14 7.35 -4.66 16.80
CA ARG A 14 8.37 -5.10 17.74
C ARG A 14 9.42 -4.03 18.01
N VAL A 15 9.92 -3.39 16.95
CA VAL A 15 11.01 -2.41 17.06
C VAL A 15 10.56 -1.03 17.53
N LEU A 16 9.27 -0.71 17.48
CA LEU A 16 8.76 0.54 17.99
C LEU A 16 8.87 0.60 19.53
N ALA A 17 9.21 1.77 20.04
CA ALA A 17 9.06 2.06 21.46
C ALA A 17 7.57 2.11 21.87
N PRO A 18 7.23 1.93 23.15
CA PRO A 18 5.88 2.20 23.63
C PRO A 18 5.40 3.60 23.21
N LYS A 19 4.15 3.70 22.74
CA LYS A 19 3.57 4.90 22.13
C LYS A 19 4.19 5.32 20.78
N GLY A 20 5.13 4.55 20.25
CA GLY A 20 5.65 4.75 18.90
C GLY A 20 4.55 4.55 17.85
N ILE A 21 4.70 5.25 16.73
CA ILE A 21 3.70 5.30 15.65
C ILE A 21 4.27 4.62 14.41
N LEU A 22 3.50 3.70 13.83
CA LEU A 22 3.69 3.17 12.49
C LEU A 22 2.72 3.88 11.55
N LEU A 23 3.22 4.35 10.42
CA LEU A 23 2.41 4.82 9.29
C LEU A 23 2.76 4.00 8.07
N ASN A 24 1.75 3.39 7.45
CA ASN A 24 1.89 2.67 6.19
C ASN A 24 0.97 3.28 5.14
N TYR A 25 1.56 3.94 4.14
CA TYR A 25 0.88 4.48 2.97
C TYR A 25 0.94 3.46 1.85
N ASP A 26 -0.20 3.05 1.33
CA ASP A 26 -0.27 2.03 0.28
C ASP A 26 -1.57 2.15 -0.54
N ALA A 27 -1.71 1.29 -1.53
CA ALA A 27 -2.91 1.14 -2.35
C ALA A 27 -3.03 -0.30 -2.87
N GLU A 28 -4.20 -0.69 -3.38
CA GLU A 28 -4.40 -2.00 -4.00
C GLU A 28 -3.91 -2.01 -5.45
N TYR A 29 -2.64 -1.69 -5.67
CA TYR A 29 -2.04 -1.57 -7.01
C TYR A 29 -2.26 -2.78 -7.91
N ALA A 30 -2.21 -3.99 -7.36
CA ALA A 30 -2.36 -5.22 -8.13
C ALA A 30 -3.75 -5.37 -8.75
N LYS A 31 -4.80 -4.95 -8.06
CA LYS A 31 -6.19 -5.05 -8.54
C LYS A 31 -6.50 -4.06 -9.65
N ASP A 32 -5.88 -2.89 -9.60
CA ASP A 32 -6.16 -1.79 -10.52
C ASP A 32 -5.11 -1.65 -11.63
N HIS A 33 -4.03 -2.43 -11.60
CA HIS A 33 -2.93 -2.34 -12.56
C HIS A 33 -3.38 -2.35 -14.04
N HIS A 34 -4.40 -3.15 -14.39
CA HIS A 34 -4.93 -3.24 -15.76
C HIS A 34 -5.94 -2.14 -16.11
N ARG A 35 -6.47 -1.43 -15.11
CA ARG A 35 -7.53 -0.43 -15.29
C ARG A 35 -6.99 0.98 -15.27
N GLN A 36 -5.71 1.16 -14.94
CA GLN A 36 -5.11 2.47 -14.82
C GLN A 36 -5.01 3.16 -16.18
N LYS A 37 -5.74 4.24 -16.33
CA LYS A 37 -5.52 5.21 -17.41
C LYS A 37 -4.63 6.32 -16.87
N LEU A 38 -3.33 6.16 -17.06
CA LEU A 38 -2.38 7.20 -16.70
C LEU A 38 -2.52 8.38 -17.67
N PRO A 39 -2.27 9.62 -17.22
CA PRO A 39 -2.12 10.79 -18.10
C PRO A 39 -1.07 10.51 -19.18
N ALA A 40 -1.17 11.18 -20.32
CA ALA A 40 -0.22 11.03 -21.43
C ALA A 40 1.23 11.33 -21.00
N ILE A 41 1.41 12.27 -20.08
CA ILE A 41 2.69 12.59 -19.46
C ILE A 41 2.68 12.03 -18.03
N ASN A 42 3.46 10.99 -17.79
CA ASN A 42 3.56 10.33 -16.48
C ASN A 42 4.95 9.72 -16.30
N ALA A 43 5.32 9.39 -15.07
CA ALA A 43 6.62 8.83 -14.72
C ALA A 43 6.92 7.45 -15.35
N HIS A 44 5.90 6.78 -15.89
CA HIS A 44 6.02 5.45 -16.53
C HIS A 44 5.92 5.52 -18.07
N ALA A 45 5.85 6.71 -18.66
CA ALA A 45 5.66 6.86 -20.10
C ALA A 45 6.74 6.17 -20.95
N ASP A 46 7.98 6.12 -20.43
CA ASP A 46 9.13 5.51 -21.12
C ASP A 46 9.43 4.08 -20.66
N VAL A 47 8.58 3.47 -19.82
CA VAL A 47 8.78 2.09 -19.38
C VAL A 47 8.38 1.13 -20.50
N SER A 48 9.27 0.17 -20.82
CA SER A 48 9.01 -0.81 -21.86
C SER A 48 7.83 -1.72 -21.52
N ALA A 49 7.15 -2.24 -22.55
CA ALA A 49 6.07 -3.21 -22.37
C ALA A 49 6.53 -4.49 -21.65
N GLU A 50 7.79 -4.89 -21.82
CA GLU A 50 8.39 -6.05 -21.16
C GLU A 50 8.49 -5.83 -19.66
N LEU A 51 8.98 -4.65 -19.22
CA LEU A 51 9.07 -4.30 -17.80
C LEU A 51 7.69 -4.15 -17.15
N LEU A 52 6.72 -3.58 -17.87
CA LEU A 52 5.34 -3.51 -17.36
C LEU A 52 4.74 -4.91 -17.18
N ASN A 53 4.99 -5.82 -18.10
CA ASN A 53 4.53 -7.20 -17.99
C ASN A 53 5.22 -7.95 -16.84
N GLU A 54 6.51 -7.71 -16.61
CA GLU A 54 7.23 -8.27 -15.47
C GLU A 54 6.69 -7.75 -14.13
N CYS A 55 6.44 -6.45 -14.02
CA CYS A 55 5.78 -5.87 -12.85
C CYS A 55 4.41 -6.52 -12.59
N HIS A 56 3.63 -6.73 -13.65
CA HIS A 56 2.34 -7.40 -13.58
C HIS A 56 2.47 -8.83 -13.04
N ASN A 57 3.42 -9.61 -13.54
CA ASN A 57 3.69 -10.96 -13.07
C ASN A 57 4.11 -10.98 -11.59
N ILE A 58 4.93 -10.02 -11.16
CA ILE A 58 5.32 -9.87 -9.75
C ILE A 58 4.08 -9.63 -8.88
N TYR A 59 3.19 -8.72 -9.26
CA TYR A 59 1.95 -8.48 -8.50
C TYR A 59 1.10 -9.74 -8.35
N HIS A 60 1.00 -10.55 -9.39
CA HIS A 60 0.25 -11.82 -9.34
C HIS A 60 0.89 -12.89 -8.47
N MET A 61 2.22 -12.85 -8.27
CA MET A 61 2.94 -13.79 -7.43
C MET A 61 2.92 -13.41 -5.94
N LEU A 62 2.58 -12.16 -5.61
CA LEU A 62 2.54 -11.71 -4.22
C LEU A 62 1.23 -12.12 -3.54
N GLU A 63 1.34 -12.80 -2.42
CA GLU A 63 0.20 -13.22 -1.61
C GLU A 63 -0.68 -12.05 -1.19
N ILE A 64 -0.07 -10.90 -0.85
CA ILE A 64 -0.78 -9.69 -0.45
C ILE A 64 -1.75 -9.18 -1.53
N SER A 65 -1.52 -9.51 -2.79
CA SER A 65 -2.40 -9.14 -3.91
C SER A 65 -3.74 -9.87 -3.89
N LEU A 66 -3.86 -10.95 -3.12
CA LEU A 66 -5.10 -11.72 -2.93
C LEU A 66 -6.00 -11.14 -1.83
N PHE A 67 -5.46 -10.28 -0.98
CA PHE A 67 -6.15 -9.74 0.18
C PHE A 67 -6.91 -8.46 -0.16
N GLU A 68 -8.00 -8.24 0.58
CA GLU A 68 -8.79 -7.01 0.49
C GLU A 68 -8.17 -5.96 1.43
N ARG A 69 -7.52 -4.97 0.85
CA ARG A 69 -6.84 -3.93 1.60
C ARG A 69 -7.66 -2.62 1.61
N PRO A 70 -7.64 -1.83 2.66
CA PRO A 70 -6.84 -1.94 3.89
C PRO A 70 -7.49 -2.80 5.00
N ARG A 71 -8.59 -3.50 4.71
CA ARG A 71 -9.32 -4.31 5.69
C ARG A 71 -8.43 -5.39 6.31
N TRP A 72 -7.74 -6.15 5.46
CA TRP A 72 -6.82 -7.20 5.90
C TRP A 72 -5.73 -6.67 6.84
N ASP A 73 -5.17 -5.50 6.52
CA ASP A 73 -4.13 -4.86 7.34
C ASP A 73 -4.63 -4.57 8.76
N LEU A 74 -5.86 -4.05 8.88
CA LEU A 74 -6.46 -3.78 10.19
C LEU A 74 -6.75 -5.06 10.97
N GLU A 75 -7.15 -6.14 10.29
CA GLU A 75 -7.41 -7.44 10.91
C GLU A 75 -6.12 -8.03 11.49
N ILE A 76 -5.01 -7.99 10.75
CA ILE A 76 -3.70 -8.43 11.22
C ILE A 76 -3.21 -7.61 12.41
N LEU A 77 -3.28 -6.28 12.35
CA LEU A 77 -2.85 -5.40 13.44
C LEU A 77 -3.68 -5.64 14.71
N LYS A 78 -4.98 -5.86 14.58
CA LYS A 78 -5.85 -6.22 15.71
C LYS A 78 -5.49 -7.59 16.29
N ALA A 79 -5.20 -8.57 15.43
CA ALA A 79 -4.79 -9.91 15.88
C ALA A 79 -3.45 -9.89 16.63
N LEU A 80 -2.52 -9.04 16.26
CA LEU A 80 -1.26 -8.84 16.97
C LEU A 80 -1.47 -8.24 18.38
N GLY A 81 -2.55 -7.47 18.60
CA GLY A 81 -3.01 -7.05 19.90
C GLY A 81 -2.12 -6.06 20.66
N SER A 82 -0.98 -5.67 20.11
CA SER A 82 0.01 -4.81 20.76
C SER A 82 -0.10 -3.33 20.38
N CYS A 83 -1.16 -2.94 19.68
CA CYS A 83 -1.38 -1.58 19.22
C CYS A 83 -2.86 -1.24 19.09
N SER A 84 -3.15 0.07 19.05
CA SER A 84 -4.39 0.59 18.47
C SER A 84 -4.15 0.96 17.02
N CYS A 85 -5.11 0.71 16.13
CA CYS A 85 -4.96 1.00 14.71
C CYS A 85 -6.19 1.71 14.12
N SER A 86 -5.93 2.51 13.10
CA SER A 86 -6.94 3.22 12.32
C SER A 86 -6.49 3.33 10.86
N VAL A 87 -7.42 3.63 9.96
CA VAL A 87 -7.15 3.86 8.54
C VAL A 87 -7.72 5.20 8.09
N ASP A 88 -6.96 5.91 7.29
CA ASP A 88 -7.38 7.09 6.53
C ASP A 88 -7.42 6.73 5.03
N GLN A 89 -8.61 6.67 4.46
CA GLN A 89 -8.81 6.35 3.05
C GLN A 89 -8.89 7.62 2.16
N SER A 90 -8.80 8.80 2.76
CA SER A 90 -8.81 10.09 2.05
C SER A 90 -7.41 10.66 1.79
N VAL A 91 -6.37 9.93 2.17
CA VAL A 91 -4.99 10.40 2.08
C VAL A 91 -4.56 10.70 0.63
N GLY A 92 -5.08 9.94 -0.33
CA GLY A 92 -4.80 10.14 -1.75
C GLY A 92 -5.22 11.51 -2.25
N ASP A 93 -6.35 12.03 -1.80
CA ASP A 93 -6.86 13.35 -2.18
C ASP A 93 -5.92 14.49 -1.76
N ARG A 94 -5.18 14.29 -0.66
CA ARG A 94 -4.20 15.26 -0.17
C ARG A 94 -2.83 15.10 -0.85
N ILE A 95 -2.41 13.86 -1.10
CA ILE A 95 -1.13 13.56 -1.75
C ILE A 95 -1.17 13.97 -3.21
N TYR A 96 -2.29 13.69 -3.89
CA TYR A 96 -2.51 13.98 -5.31
C TYR A 96 -3.43 15.20 -5.52
N ALA A 97 -3.31 16.22 -4.68
CA ALA A 97 -4.05 17.47 -4.85
C ALA A 97 -3.77 18.11 -6.23
N GLU A 98 -2.56 17.91 -6.77
CA GLU A 98 -2.19 18.22 -8.15
C GLU A 98 -1.85 16.94 -8.90
N GLN A 99 -2.37 16.78 -10.12
CA GLN A 99 -2.08 15.63 -10.97
C GLN A 99 -0.80 15.92 -11.78
N ASP A 100 0.34 15.70 -11.13
CA ASP A 100 1.65 15.77 -11.74
C ASP A 100 2.06 14.45 -12.42
N ILE A 101 3.31 14.35 -12.87
CA ILE A 101 3.85 13.14 -13.54
C ILE A 101 3.85 11.89 -12.64
N PHE A 102 3.73 12.05 -11.32
CA PHE A 102 3.71 10.95 -10.35
C PHE A 102 2.29 10.54 -9.95
N TYR A 103 1.27 11.21 -10.49
CA TYR A 103 -0.12 10.88 -10.21
C TYR A 103 -0.44 9.44 -10.63
N ILE A 104 -1.01 8.67 -9.71
CA ILE A 104 -1.50 7.32 -9.98
C ILE A 104 -2.98 7.27 -9.55
N PRO A 105 -3.92 6.96 -10.47
CA PRO A 105 -5.35 6.98 -10.21
C PRO A 105 -5.83 5.72 -9.44
N VAL A 106 -5.13 5.35 -8.38
CA VAL A 106 -5.49 4.24 -7.49
C VAL A 106 -5.80 4.82 -6.12
N PRO A 107 -6.94 4.49 -5.50
CA PRO A 107 -7.28 4.95 -4.16
C PRO A 107 -6.20 4.55 -3.16
N MET A 108 -5.57 5.54 -2.55
CA MET A 108 -4.57 5.33 -1.50
C MET A 108 -5.22 5.30 -0.12
N PHE A 109 -4.59 4.59 0.78
CA PHE A 109 -4.92 4.61 2.21
C PHE A 109 -3.67 4.79 3.05
N CYS A 110 -3.84 5.29 4.26
CA CYS A 110 -2.81 5.33 5.28
C CYS A 110 -3.29 4.52 6.50
N ILE A 111 -2.54 3.51 6.87
CA ILE A 111 -2.74 2.78 8.11
C ILE A 111 -1.87 3.41 9.18
N LYS A 112 -2.49 3.77 10.30
CA LYS A 112 -1.80 4.24 11.49
C LYS A 112 -1.95 3.20 12.58
N ALA A 113 -0.85 2.75 13.15
CA ALA A 113 -0.83 1.94 14.36
C ALA A 113 0.00 2.62 15.45
N VAL A 114 -0.53 2.65 16.67
CA VAL A 114 0.16 3.21 17.85
C VAL A 114 0.41 2.07 18.82
N LYS A 115 1.69 1.78 19.08
CA LYS A 115 2.07 0.73 20.02
C LYS A 115 1.60 1.05 21.44
N ASN A 116 1.05 0.04 22.12
CA ASN A 116 0.60 0.17 23.51
C ASN A 116 1.73 0.52 24.48
#